data_0566e67b0adcdf3c8652088bb30c07d8
#
_entry.id   0566e67b0adcdf3c8652088bb30c07d8
#
_cell.length_a   1.000
_cell.length_b   1.000
_cell.length_c   1.000
_cell.angle_alpha   90.00
_cell.angle_beta   90.00
_cell.angle_gamma   90.00
#
_symmetry.space_group_name_H-M   'P 1'
#
loop_
_entity.id
_entity.type
_entity.pdbx_description
1 polymer ?
#
loop_
_entity_poly.entity_id
_entity_poly.type
_entity_poly.pdbx_seq_one_letter_code
_entity_poly.pdbx_strand_id
1 'polypeptide(L)'
;GMIEDPKEKAWFDRIMAVIRYIENSSVWKDRIVQIHIEDGGELTLVPREGTERFQFGQPVNIEDKFDRIGKYYTGIAASVKDASYRSVSVEYDGQIVCRK
;
A
#
# COMPACT_ATOMS: atom_id res chain seq x y z
N GLY A 1 0.95 26.33 11.96
CA GLY A 1 1.62 25.98 13.06
C GLY A 1 2.65 24.89 12.88
N MET A 2 3.58 24.93 13.73
CA MET A 2 4.61 23.92 13.70
C MET A 2 4.16 22.68 14.41
N ILE A 3 4.47 21.53 13.81
CA ILE A 3 4.12 20.27 14.42
C ILE A 3 5.15 19.98 15.49
N GLU A 4 4.70 20.05 16.73
CA GLU A 4 5.56 19.83 17.87
C GLU A 4 5.38 18.44 18.48
N ASP A 5 4.35 17.71 18.05
CA ASP A 5 4.03 16.41 18.60
C ASP A 5 4.98 15.35 18.05
N PRO A 6 5.79 14.70 18.91
CA PRO A 6 6.70 13.65 18.43
C PRO A 6 6.01 12.49 17.73
N LYS A 7 4.77 12.18 18.11
CA LYS A 7 4.00 11.11 17.47
C LYS A 7 3.62 11.46 16.05
N GLU A 8 3.22 12.72 15.81
CA GLU A 8 2.89 13.18 14.48
C GLU A 8 4.12 13.22 13.58
N LYS A 9 5.26 13.65 14.15
CA LYS A 9 6.50 13.66 13.39
C LYS A 9 6.93 12.25 13.00
N ALA A 10 6.84 11.31 13.94
CA ALA A 10 7.21 9.92 13.66
C ALA A 10 6.31 9.31 12.59
N TRP A 11 5.02 9.59 12.65
CA TRP A 11 4.06 9.13 11.65
C TRP A 11 4.36 9.73 10.28
N PHE A 12 4.62 11.04 10.24
CA PHE A 12 4.98 11.72 8.99
C PHE A 12 6.25 11.11 8.39
N ASP A 13 7.27 10.84 9.21
CA ASP A 13 8.51 10.24 8.74
C ASP A 13 8.26 8.86 8.15
N ARG A 14 7.34 8.08 8.72
CA ARG A 14 6.99 6.77 8.19
C ARG A 14 6.26 6.86 6.87
N ILE A 15 5.39 7.84 6.70
CA ILE A 15 4.71 8.06 5.43
C ILE A 15 5.72 8.46 4.36
N MET A 16 6.66 9.33 4.70
CA MET A 16 7.72 9.70 3.77
C MET A 16 8.57 8.49 3.39
N ALA A 17 8.78 7.56 4.32
CA ALA A 17 9.49 6.33 4.00
C ALA A 17 8.76 5.47 2.98
N VAL A 18 7.43 5.40 3.07
CA VAL A 18 6.62 4.69 2.07
C VAL A 18 6.75 5.35 0.71
N ILE A 19 6.64 6.67 0.67
CA ILE A 19 6.75 7.42 -0.57
C ILE A 19 8.12 7.19 -1.22
N ARG A 20 9.19 7.26 -0.44
CA ARG A 20 10.53 7.03 -0.93
C ARG A 20 10.74 5.60 -1.42
N TYR A 21 10.14 4.64 -0.74
CA TYR A 21 10.22 3.25 -1.17
C TYR A 21 9.63 3.11 -2.57
N ILE A 22 8.47 3.72 -2.79
CA ILE A 22 7.82 3.67 -4.10
C ILE A 22 8.67 4.39 -5.15
N GLU A 23 9.13 5.59 -4.85
CA GLU A 23 9.91 6.40 -5.80
C GLU A 23 11.23 5.75 -6.19
N ASN A 24 11.84 5.01 -5.26
CA ASN A 24 13.12 4.35 -5.52
C ASN A 24 12.97 2.97 -6.14
N SER A 25 11.74 2.49 -6.31
CA SER A 25 11.48 1.18 -6.89
C SER A 25 11.19 1.30 -8.37
N SER A 26 11.93 0.55 -9.19
CA SER A 26 11.67 0.50 -10.62
C SER A 26 10.32 -0.13 -10.94
N VAL A 27 9.77 -0.92 -10.02
CA VAL A 27 8.48 -1.59 -10.18
C VAL A 27 7.34 -0.71 -9.70
N TRP A 28 7.41 -0.24 -8.45
CA TRP A 28 6.29 0.44 -7.81
C TRP A 28 6.12 1.88 -8.24
N LYS A 29 7.20 2.53 -8.61
CA LYS A 29 7.18 3.91 -9.05
C LYS A 29 6.19 4.15 -10.21
N ASP A 30 6.08 3.19 -11.13
CA ASP A 30 5.17 3.30 -12.26
C ASP A 30 3.83 2.61 -12.02
N ARG A 31 3.73 1.80 -10.98
CA ARG A 31 2.53 1.01 -10.70
C ARG A 31 1.58 1.67 -9.71
N ILE A 32 2.12 2.36 -8.72
CA ILE A 32 1.32 3.06 -7.71
C ILE A 32 1.30 4.54 -8.07
N VAL A 33 0.12 5.08 -8.30
CA VAL A 33 -0.03 6.47 -8.77
C VAL A 33 -0.57 7.41 -7.70
N GLN A 34 -1.22 6.90 -6.66
CA GLN A 34 -1.75 7.73 -5.58
C GLN A 34 -1.63 7.01 -4.25
N ILE A 35 -1.50 7.81 -3.20
CA ILE A 35 -1.55 7.34 -1.82
C ILE A 35 -2.59 8.17 -1.10
N HIS A 36 -3.63 7.52 -0.59
CA HIS A 36 -4.64 8.17 0.22
C HIS A 36 -4.34 7.92 1.69
N ILE A 37 -4.42 8.98 2.48
CA ILE A 37 -4.20 8.91 3.92
C ILE A 37 -5.58 8.98 4.58
N GLU A 38 -5.99 7.89 5.21
CA GLU A 38 -7.28 7.81 5.85
C GLU A 38 -7.24 8.46 7.24
N ASP A 39 -8.42 8.65 7.84
CA ASP A 39 -8.56 9.38 9.11
C ASP A 39 -7.70 8.82 10.25
N GLY A 40 -7.54 7.51 10.30
CA GLY A 40 -6.73 6.87 11.34
C GLY A 40 -5.24 6.80 11.03
N GLY A 41 -4.78 7.46 9.97
CA GLY A 41 -3.39 7.39 9.55
C GLY A 41 -3.08 6.18 8.69
N GLU A 42 -4.07 5.42 8.32
CA GLU A 42 -3.91 4.26 7.48
C GLU A 42 -3.78 4.67 6.02
N LEU A 43 -3.01 3.91 5.26
CA LEU A 43 -2.75 4.24 3.87
C LEU A 43 -3.52 3.32 2.93
N THR A 44 -4.06 3.93 1.87
CA THR A 44 -4.66 3.20 0.75
C THR A 44 -3.87 3.56 -0.50
N LEU A 45 -3.37 2.56 -1.19
CA LEU A 45 -2.57 2.76 -2.40
C LEU A 45 -3.45 2.53 -3.63
N VAL A 46 -3.32 3.42 -4.59
CA VAL A 46 -4.11 3.35 -5.83
C VAL A 46 -3.17 2.98 -6.97
N PRO A 47 -3.39 1.82 -7.62
CA PRO A 47 -2.56 1.43 -8.76
C PRO A 47 -2.94 2.21 -10.01
N ARG A 48 -2.00 2.30 -10.95
CA ARG A 48 -2.24 2.94 -12.24
C ARG A 48 -3.31 2.21 -13.04
N GLU A 49 -3.26 0.89 -13.01
CA GLU A 49 -4.20 0.05 -13.74
C GLU A 49 -4.93 -0.86 -12.78
N GLY A 50 -6.19 -1.14 -13.08
CA GLY A 50 -7.01 -2.01 -12.25
C GLY A 50 -7.95 -1.22 -11.36
N THR A 51 -8.89 -1.94 -10.77
CA THR A 51 -9.93 -1.35 -9.92
C THR A 51 -9.66 -1.52 -8.44
N GLU A 52 -8.66 -2.34 -8.09
CA GLU A 52 -8.37 -2.63 -6.70
C GLU A 52 -7.78 -1.42 -5.98
N ARG A 53 -8.05 -1.35 -4.68
CA ARG A 53 -7.41 -0.42 -3.77
C ARG A 53 -6.64 -1.25 -2.75
N PHE A 54 -5.36 -0.97 -2.59
CA PHE A 54 -4.51 -1.72 -1.68
C PHE A 54 -4.56 -1.09 -0.30
N GLN A 55 -5.12 -1.81 0.64
CA GLN A 55 -5.18 -1.37 2.03
C GLN A 55 -3.86 -1.72 2.70
N PHE A 56 -2.98 -0.74 2.75
CA PHE A 56 -1.64 -0.89 3.30
C PHE A 56 -1.65 -0.84 4.82
N GLY A 57 -2.63 -0.14 5.39
CA GLY A 57 -2.71 0.04 6.83
C GLY A 57 -1.71 1.08 7.31
N GLN A 58 -1.17 0.89 8.48
CA GLN A 58 -0.19 1.81 9.04
C GLN A 58 1.11 1.78 8.23
N PRO A 59 1.86 2.90 8.18
CA PRO A 59 3.11 2.96 7.41
C PRO A 59 4.27 2.26 8.14
N VAL A 60 4.11 0.96 8.34
CA VAL A 60 5.10 0.10 9.00
C VAL A 60 5.23 -1.19 8.20
N ASN A 61 6.31 -1.92 8.38
CA ASN A 61 6.58 -3.17 7.66
C ASN A 61 6.49 -2.98 6.14
N ILE A 62 7.06 -1.90 5.67
CA ILE A 62 6.89 -1.42 4.30
C ILE A 62 7.31 -2.49 3.29
N GLU A 63 8.49 -3.03 3.45
CA GLU A 63 9.03 -4.02 2.51
C GLU A 63 8.17 -5.28 2.44
N ASP A 64 7.77 -5.81 3.61
CA ASP A 64 6.92 -7.00 3.67
C ASP A 64 5.58 -6.79 3.00
N LYS A 65 5.00 -5.62 3.20
CA LYS A 65 3.70 -5.31 2.61
C LYS A 65 3.79 -5.16 1.10
N PHE A 66 4.83 -4.52 0.59
CA PHE A 66 5.03 -4.43 -0.85
C PHE A 66 5.35 -5.81 -1.45
N ASP A 67 6.06 -6.66 -0.73
CA ASP A 67 6.26 -8.04 -1.19
C ASP A 67 4.94 -8.78 -1.32
N ARG A 68 4.02 -8.59 -0.38
CA ARG A 68 2.69 -9.21 -0.47
C ARG A 68 1.88 -8.66 -1.64
N ILE A 69 1.97 -7.36 -1.90
CA ILE A 69 1.32 -6.79 -3.09
C ILE A 69 1.90 -7.42 -4.36
N GLY A 70 3.21 -7.61 -4.40
CA GLY A 70 3.86 -8.29 -5.51
C GLY A 70 3.35 -9.72 -5.69
N LYS A 71 3.18 -10.44 -4.59
CA LYS A 71 2.63 -11.81 -4.63
C LYS A 71 1.19 -11.82 -5.12
N TYR A 72 0.42 -10.81 -4.77
CA TYR A 72 -0.92 -10.68 -5.31
C TYR A 72 -0.89 -10.61 -6.84
N TYR A 73 -0.03 -9.76 -7.41
CA TYR A 73 0.05 -9.62 -8.85
C TYR A 73 0.56 -10.88 -9.56
N THR A 74 1.57 -11.52 -9.01
CA THR A 74 2.18 -12.69 -9.66
C THR A 74 1.41 -13.97 -9.41
N GLY A 75 0.69 -14.07 -8.33
CA GLY A 75 -0.04 -15.28 -7.94
C GLY A 75 -1.54 -15.16 -8.16
N ILE A 76 -2.18 -14.31 -7.36
CA ILE A 76 -3.65 -14.25 -7.31
C ILE A 76 -4.23 -13.63 -8.57
N ALA A 77 -3.77 -12.45 -8.95
CA ALA A 77 -4.30 -11.75 -10.11
C ALA A 77 -3.99 -12.49 -11.41
N ALA A 78 -2.84 -13.15 -11.48
CA ALA A 78 -2.44 -13.89 -12.67
C ALA A 78 -3.22 -15.20 -12.82
N SER A 79 -3.71 -15.77 -11.72
CA SER A 79 -4.40 -17.06 -11.72
C SER A 79 -5.89 -16.95 -11.99
N VAL A 80 -6.49 -15.78 -11.75
CA VAL A 80 -7.95 -15.61 -11.86
C VAL A 80 -8.21 -14.57 -12.95
N LYS A 81 -8.64 -15.04 -14.11
CA LYS A 81 -8.75 -14.20 -15.30
C LYS A 81 -9.73 -13.05 -15.18
N ASP A 82 -10.82 -13.20 -14.48
CA ASP A 82 -11.85 -12.17 -14.40
C ASP A 82 -12.03 -11.62 -12.99
N ALA A 83 -10.99 -11.72 -12.19
CA ALA A 83 -11.04 -11.24 -10.82
C ALA A 83 -10.96 -9.73 -10.80
N SER A 84 -12.09 -9.08 -10.55
CA SER A 84 -12.13 -7.64 -10.36
C SER A 84 -12.29 -7.38 -8.86
N TYR A 85 -11.20 -7.51 -8.14
CA TYR A 85 -11.23 -7.20 -6.71
C TYR A 85 -11.29 -5.69 -6.53
N ARG A 86 -12.10 -5.25 -5.58
CA ARG A 86 -12.16 -3.83 -5.20
C ARG A 86 -11.11 -3.49 -4.16
N SER A 87 -10.80 -4.44 -3.31
CA SER A 87 -9.96 -4.19 -2.16
C SER A 87 -9.02 -5.38 -1.97
N VAL A 88 -7.75 -5.06 -1.78
CA VAL A 88 -6.71 -6.04 -1.48
C VAL A 88 -6.00 -5.54 -0.23
N SER A 89 -6.19 -6.22 0.90
CA SER A 89 -5.57 -5.81 2.15
C SER A 89 -4.30 -6.58 2.39
N VAL A 90 -3.23 -5.85 2.71
CA VAL A 90 -1.94 -6.42 3.10
C VAL A 90 -1.52 -5.93 4.48
N GLU A 91 -2.46 -5.34 5.24
CA GLU A 91 -2.14 -4.76 6.55
C GLU A 91 -1.83 -5.79 7.62
N TYR A 92 -2.28 -7.02 7.48
CA TYR A 92 -2.06 -8.06 8.48
C TYR A 92 -0.91 -8.95 8.08
N ASP A 93 -0.06 -9.31 9.05
CA ASP A 93 1.13 -10.11 8.80
C ASP A 93 0.80 -11.43 8.11
N GLY A 94 1.54 -11.70 7.02
CA GLY A 94 1.43 -12.97 6.32
C GLY A 94 0.11 -13.20 5.61
N GLN A 95 -0.75 -12.19 5.49
CA GLN A 95 -2.08 -12.34 4.90
C GLN A 95 -2.30 -11.39 3.73
N ILE A 96 -3.02 -11.89 2.73
CA ILE A 96 -3.52 -11.08 1.62
C ILE A 96 -5.01 -11.36 1.57
N VAL A 97 -5.82 -10.33 1.83
CA VAL A 97 -7.28 -10.47 1.85
C VAL A 97 -7.87 -9.72 0.67
N CYS A 98 -8.44 -10.45 -0.28
CA CYS A 98 -9.03 -9.88 -1.49
C CYS A 98 -10.54 -9.87 -1.36
N ARG A 99 -11.15 -8.73 -1.68
CA ARG A 99 -12.62 -8.56 -1.64
C ARG A 99 -13.12 -7.98 -2.95
N LYS A 100 -14.21 -8.51 -3.39
CA LYS A 100 -14.89 -8.01 -4.60
C LYS A 100 -15.84 -6.88 -4.32
#